data_fce833644cb62776af731b0272379c1d
#
_entry.id   fce833644cb62776af731b0272379c1d
#
_cell.length_a   1.000
_cell.length_b   1.000
_cell.length_c   1.000
_cell.angle_alpha   90.00
_cell.angle_beta   90.00
_cell.angle_gamma   90.00
#
_symmetry.space_group_name_H-M   'P 1'
#
loop_
_entity.id
_entity.type
_entity.pdbx_description
1 polymer ?
#
loop_
_entity_poly.entity_id
_entity_poly.type
_entity_poly.pdbx_seq_one_letter_code
_entity_poly.pdbx_strand_id
1 'polypeptide(L)'
;MRPEGGAGFGTLEWVAYASNAFNTMVPFYADVDETPEYLANTTGEVSTENFYWTSRMIAAMADASYGKSLFHVEHYQENVLAKSHALINQYDALLADEKDPEKQMELKRKANRKVAEMVQKEASATLKKVLYELSNQMKNSYARSDV
;
A
#
# COMPACT_ATOMS: atom_id res chain seq x y z
N MET A 1 17.52 4.02 -0.70
CA MET A 1 18.40 3.77 -1.87
C MET A 1 18.89 2.32 -1.84
N ARG A 2 18.88 1.69 -2.99
CA ARG A 2 19.35 0.30 -3.07
C ARG A 2 20.87 0.23 -2.96
N PRO A 3 21.43 -0.81 -2.35
CA PRO A 3 22.88 -1.00 -2.32
C PRO A 3 23.43 -1.24 -3.72
N GLU A 4 24.72 -0.94 -3.91
CA GLU A 4 25.36 -1.11 -5.20
C GLU A 4 25.23 -2.53 -5.76
N GLY A 5 25.27 -3.54 -4.91
CA GLY A 5 25.08 -4.92 -5.31
C GLY A 5 23.74 -5.21 -5.96
N GLY A 6 22.77 -4.33 -5.81
CA GLY A 6 21.46 -4.43 -6.44
C GLY A 6 21.36 -3.89 -7.85
N ALA A 7 22.44 -3.35 -8.40
CA ALA A 7 22.42 -2.68 -9.70
C ALA A 7 21.94 -3.57 -10.85
N GLY A 8 22.17 -4.87 -10.79
CA GLY A 8 21.74 -5.82 -11.81
C GLY A 8 20.26 -6.19 -11.75
N PHE A 9 19.53 -5.75 -10.74
CA PHE A 9 18.13 -6.12 -10.52
C PHE A 9 17.13 -5.08 -11.05
N GLY A 10 17.63 -4.00 -11.65
CA GLY A 10 16.79 -2.97 -12.22
C GLY A 10 16.38 -1.91 -11.20
N THR A 11 15.45 -1.07 -11.60
CA THR A 11 14.99 0.07 -10.81
C THR A 11 13.86 -0.32 -9.88
N LEU A 12 14.00 0.04 -8.61
CA LEU A 12 12.94 -0.07 -7.62
C LEU A 12 12.35 1.31 -7.40
N GLU A 13 11.03 1.44 -7.53
CA GLU A 13 10.31 2.68 -7.30
C GLU A 13 9.38 2.56 -6.11
N TRP A 14 9.24 3.67 -5.37
CA TRP A 14 8.31 3.79 -4.26
C TRP A 14 7.21 4.76 -4.65
N VAL A 15 5.96 4.30 -4.55
CA VAL A 15 4.79 5.05 -5.01
C VAL A 15 3.81 5.25 -3.87
N ALA A 16 3.23 6.46 -3.80
CA ALA A 16 2.14 6.76 -2.89
C ALA A 16 1.07 7.56 -3.63
N TYR A 17 -0.18 7.38 -3.23
CA TYR A 17 -1.30 8.15 -3.74
C TYR A 17 -1.92 8.96 -2.61
N ALA A 18 -2.55 10.09 -2.95
CA ALA A 18 -3.19 11.00 -2.02
C ALA A 18 -2.18 11.60 -1.02
N SER A 19 -2.65 12.03 0.15
CA SER A 19 -1.79 12.66 1.15
C SER A 19 -0.86 11.65 1.82
N ASN A 20 0.43 11.94 1.82
CA ASN A 20 1.43 11.10 2.50
C ASN A 20 1.25 11.06 4.02
N ALA A 21 0.53 12.03 4.60
CA ALA A 21 0.27 12.05 6.04
C ALA A 21 -0.59 10.85 6.47
N PHE A 22 -1.48 10.37 5.60
CA PHE A 22 -2.44 9.31 5.92
C PHE A 22 -2.25 8.05 5.09
N ASN A 23 -1.29 8.03 4.18
CA ASN A 23 -1.08 6.88 3.29
C ASN A 23 0.37 6.42 3.34
N THR A 24 0.63 5.32 2.66
CA THR A 24 1.92 4.65 2.67
C THR A 24 2.55 4.64 1.29
N MET A 25 3.86 4.50 1.25
CA MET A 25 4.60 4.28 0.01
C MET A 25 4.73 2.79 -0.24
N VAL A 26 4.62 2.41 -1.51
CA VAL A 26 4.66 1.01 -1.95
C VAL A 26 5.80 0.83 -2.95
N PRO A 27 6.71 -0.14 -2.72
CA PRO A 27 7.79 -0.39 -3.66
C PRO A 27 7.35 -1.35 -4.76
N PHE A 28 7.90 -1.17 -5.96
CA PHE A 28 7.77 -2.17 -7.01
C PHE A 28 8.95 -2.05 -7.97
N TYR A 29 9.24 -3.15 -8.67
CA TYR A 29 10.25 -3.15 -9.70
C TYR A 29 9.68 -2.47 -10.95
N ALA A 30 10.33 -1.40 -11.38
CA ALA A 30 9.83 -0.54 -12.46
C ALA A 30 10.15 -1.06 -13.86
N ASP A 31 11.12 -1.95 -13.98
CA ASP A 31 11.60 -2.46 -15.27
C ASP A 31 10.88 -3.72 -15.78
N VAL A 32 9.68 -3.97 -15.26
CA VAL A 32 8.83 -5.06 -15.74
C VAL A 32 7.77 -4.53 -16.72
N ASP A 33 7.28 -5.41 -17.55
CA ASP A 33 6.28 -5.10 -18.58
C ASP A 33 4.84 -5.16 -18.08
N GLU A 34 4.65 -5.48 -16.80
CA GLU A 34 3.35 -5.68 -16.18
C GLU A 34 3.29 -4.92 -14.86
N THR A 35 2.22 -4.16 -14.66
CA THR A 35 1.93 -3.53 -13.37
C THR A 35 0.71 -4.21 -12.76
N PRO A 36 0.76 -4.62 -11.48
CA PRO A 36 -0.41 -5.22 -10.82
C PRO A 36 -1.63 -4.30 -10.92
N GLU A 37 -2.77 -4.88 -11.22
CA GLU A 37 -4.02 -4.13 -11.45
C GLU A 37 -4.37 -3.22 -10.27
N TYR A 38 -4.21 -3.71 -9.05
CA TYR A 38 -4.49 -2.94 -7.85
C TYR A 38 -3.71 -1.63 -7.79
N LEU A 39 -2.47 -1.62 -8.26
CA LEU A 39 -1.59 -0.43 -8.24
C LEU A 39 -1.75 0.43 -9.49
N ALA A 40 -2.14 -0.15 -10.61
CA ALA A 40 -2.18 0.54 -11.89
C ALA A 40 -3.50 1.24 -12.17
N ASN A 41 -4.59 0.73 -11.62
CA ASN A 41 -5.94 1.15 -12.00
C ASN A 41 -6.37 2.41 -11.25
N THR A 42 -6.52 3.51 -11.99
CA THR A 42 -6.99 4.80 -11.44
C THR A 42 -8.28 5.18 -12.18
N THR A 43 -9.37 4.54 -11.81
CA THR A 43 -10.66 4.77 -12.47
C THR A 43 -11.37 5.99 -11.91
N GLY A 44 -12.37 6.50 -12.65
CA GLY A 44 -13.26 7.55 -12.16
C GLY A 44 -14.29 7.06 -11.16
N GLU A 45 -14.46 5.75 -11.02
CA GLU A 45 -15.41 5.17 -10.08
C GLU A 45 -14.73 4.80 -8.76
N VAL A 46 -15.39 5.13 -7.66
CA VAL A 46 -14.91 4.78 -6.32
C VAL A 46 -14.92 3.26 -6.17
N SER A 47 -13.80 2.69 -5.74
CA SER A 47 -13.64 1.25 -5.61
C SER A 47 -12.60 0.91 -4.54
N THR A 48 -12.83 -0.17 -3.80
CA THR A 48 -11.82 -0.74 -2.90
C THR A 48 -10.89 -1.71 -3.63
N GLU A 49 -11.10 -1.89 -4.93
CA GLU A 49 -10.32 -2.83 -5.75
C GLU A 49 -9.07 -2.19 -6.36
N ASN A 50 -8.80 -0.91 -6.07
CA ASN A 50 -7.56 -0.27 -6.50
C ASN A 50 -6.98 0.62 -5.42
N PHE A 51 -5.67 0.76 -5.46
CA PHE A 51 -4.90 1.49 -4.46
C PHE A 51 -5.20 2.99 -4.45
N TYR A 52 -5.46 3.57 -5.62
CA TYR A 52 -5.78 4.99 -5.73
C TYR A 52 -6.99 5.37 -4.88
N TRP A 53 -8.13 4.69 -5.07
CA TRP A 53 -9.35 5.01 -4.33
C TRP A 53 -9.29 4.57 -2.88
N THR A 54 -8.68 3.41 -2.58
CA THR A 54 -8.51 2.98 -1.20
C THR A 54 -7.68 3.99 -0.42
N SER A 55 -6.59 4.49 -0.99
CA SER A 55 -5.74 5.51 -0.38
C SER A 55 -6.50 6.82 -0.13
N ARG A 56 -7.30 7.25 -1.11
CA ARG A 56 -8.10 8.46 -0.97
C ARG A 56 -9.18 8.34 0.10
N MET A 57 -9.81 7.18 0.19
CA MET A 57 -10.83 6.94 1.21
C MET A 57 -10.22 6.93 2.62
N ILE A 58 -9.08 6.28 2.79
CA ILE A 58 -8.37 6.28 4.07
C ILE A 58 -8.03 7.72 4.47
N ALA A 59 -7.48 8.50 3.55
CA ALA A 59 -7.10 9.88 3.84
C ALA A 59 -8.30 10.74 4.22
N ALA A 60 -9.41 10.63 3.48
CA ALA A 60 -10.60 11.42 3.74
C ALA A 60 -11.24 11.06 5.08
N MET A 61 -11.36 9.79 5.38
CA MET A 61 -11.97 9.31 6.63
C MET A 61 -11.07 9.57 7.84
N ALA A 62 -9.76 9.40 7.69
CA ALA A 62 -8.80 9.68 8.75
C ALA A 62 -8.76 11.16 9.08
N ASP A 63 -8.86 12.04 8.08
CA ASP A 63 -8.93 13.47 8.29
C ASP A 63 -10.18 13.87 9.10
N ALA A 64 -11.31 13.27 8.77
CA ALA A 64 -12.58 13.53 9.45
C ALA A 64 -12.61 13.03 10.91
N SER A 65 -11.83 12.03 11.24
CA SER A 65 -11.77 11.42 12.58
C SER A 65 -10.34 11.35 13.12
N TYR A 66 -9.57 12.41 12.90
CA TYR A 66 -8.11 12.44 13.06
C TYR A 66 -7.62 11.87 14.39
N GLY A 67 -8.19 12.31 15.51
CA GLY A 67 -7.68 11.93 16.82
C GLY A 67 -7.73 10.42 17.10
N LYS A 68 -8.75 9.73 16.62
CA LYS A 68 -8.93 8.29 16.83
C LYS A 68 -8.35 7.44 15.72
N SER A 69 -8.28 7.99 14.50
CA SER A 69 -7.81 7.25 13.34
C SER A 69 -6.29 7.27 13.19
N LEU A 70 -5.60 8.22 13.81
CA LEU A 70 -4.15 8.38 13.67
C LEU A 70 -3.40 7.10 14.04
N PHE A 71 -3.78 6.44 15.12
CA PHE A 71 -3.17 5.18 15.55
C PHE A 71 -3.27 4.10 14.46
N HIS A 72 -4.44 3.96 13.85
CA HIS A 72 -4.65 2.97 12.79
C HIS A 72 -3.82 3.27 11.55
N VAL A 73 -3.71 4.56 11.20
CA VAL A 73 -2.92 4.99 10.04
C VAL A 73 -1.43 4.77 10.27
N GLU A 74 -0.92 5.12 11.44
CA GLU A 74 0.48 4.89 11.78
C GLU A 74 0.83 3.40 11.76
N HIS A 75 -0.03 2.57 12.34
CA HIS A 75 0.14 1.12 12.34
C HIS A 75 0.13 0.55 10.91
N TYR A 76 -0.76 1.05 10.07
CA TYR A 76 -0.83 0.71 8.66
C TYR A 76 0.49 1.04 7.94
N GLN A 77 0.99 2.26 8.11
CA GLN A 77 2.24 2.71 7.49
C GLN A 77 3.42 1.84 7.93
N GLU A 78 3.53 1.54 9.22
CA GLU A 78 4.58 0.68 9.76
C GLU A 78 4.50 -0.74 9.22
N ASN A 79 3.30 -1.32 9.18
CA ASN A 79 3.09 -2.67 8.67
C ASN A 79 3.44 -2.80 7.19
N VAL A 80 2.97 -1.85 6.38
CA VAL A 80 3.26 -1.88 4.94
C VAL A 80 4.75 -1.71 4.70
N LEU A 81 5.39 -0.79 5.42
CA LEU A 81 6.84 -0.57 5.27
C LEU A 81 7.63 -1.82 5.63
N ALA A 82 7.34 -2.43 6.78
CA ALA A 82 8.04 -3.62 7.24
C ALA A 82 7.84 -4.81 6.30
N LYS A 83 6.61 -5.06 5.87
CA LYS A 83 6.28 -6.16 4.97
C LYS A 83 6.85 -5.92 3.57
N SER A 84 6.87 -4.68 3.11
CA SER A 84 7.48 -4.29 1.84
C SER A 84 8.97 -4.60 1.84
N HIS A 85 9.68 -4.19 2.87
CA HIS A 85 11.13 -4.47 2.99
C HIS A 85 11.39 -5.97 3.02
N ALA A 86 10.58 -6.74 3.77
CA ALA A 86 10.74 -8.19 3.84
C ALA A 86 10.57 -8.85 2.47
N LEU A 87 9.54 -8.45 1.71
CA LEU A 87 9.29 -8.98 0.38
C LEU A 87 10.40 -8.62 -0.60
N ILE A 88 10.83 -7.35 -0.61
CA ILE A 88 11.89 -6.90 -1.52
C ILE A 88 13.20 -7.62 -1.19
N ASN A 89 13.55 -7.75 0.07
CA ASN A 89 14.75 -8.48 0.48
C ASN A 89 14.71 -9.94 0.05
N GLN A 90 13.55 -10.59 0.20
CA GLN A 90 13.36 -11.97 -0.23
C GLN A 90 13.57 -12.12 -1.74
N TYR A 91 12.97 -11.25 -2.54
CA TYR A 91 13.08 -11.34 -3.99
C TYR A 91 14.43 -10.85 -4.51
N ASP A 92 15.07 -9.89 -3.87
CA ASP A 92 16.45 -9.51 -4.21
C ASP A 92 17.41 -10.69 -4.01
N ALA A 93 17.23 -11.46 -2.94
CA ALA A 93 18.03 -12.67 -2.71
C ALA A 93 17.80 -13.72 -3.81
N LEU A 94 16.55 -13.94 -4.22
CA LEU A 94 16.24 -14.86 -5.29
C LEU A 94 16.80 -14.40 -6.64
N LEU A 95 16.73 -13.09 -6.90
CA LEU A 95 17.27 -12.50 -8.13
C LEU A 95 18.81 -12.61 -8.18
N ALA A 96 19.47 -12.51 -7.04
CA ALA A 96 20.93 -12.64 -6.96
C ALA A 96 21.40 -14.03 -7.38
N ASP A 97 20.59 -15.07 -7.12
CA ASP A 97 20.90 -16.46 -7.48
C ASP A 97 20.45 -16.86 -8.87
N GLU A 98 19.59 -16.06 -9.51
CA GLU A 98 19.05 -16.38 -10.84
C GLU A 98 19.82 -15.68 -11.93
N LYS A 99 20.31 -16.43 -12.91
CA LYS A 99 21.12 -15.91 -14.01
C LYS A 99 20.37 -15.76 -15.34
N ASP A 100 19.21 -16.43 -15.46
CA ASP A 100 18.40 -16.37 -16.68
C ASP A 100 17.58 -15.07 -16.68
N PRO A 101 17.73 -14.19 -17.69
CA PRO A 101 16.99 -12.93 -17.77
C PRO A 101 15.47 -13.11 -17.76
N GLU A 102 14.95 -14.15 -18.39
CA GLU A 102 13.50 -14.41 -18.42
C GLU A 102 12.98 -14.79 -17.04
N LYS A 103 13.73 -15.60 -16.31
CA LYS A 103 13.39 -15.98 -14.94
C LYS A 103 13.51 -14.81 -13.99
N GLN A 104 14.50 -13.95 -14.19
CA GLN A 104 14.63 -12.71 -13.42
C GLN A 104 13.41 -11.82 -13.62
N MET A 105 12.94 -11.67 -14.85
CA MET A 105 11.74 -10.87 -15.17
C MET A 105 10.51 -11.46 -14.48
N GLU A 106 10.35 -12.77 -14.52
CA GLU A 106 9.21 -13.43 -13.86
C GLU A 106 9.26 -13.28 -12.34
N LEU A 107 10.45 -13.33 -11.73
CA LEU A 107 10.61 -13.07 -10.30
C LEU A 107 10.20 -11.65 -9.94
N LYS A 108 10.56 -10.68 -10.77
CA LYS A 108 10.16 -9.27 -10.55
C LYS A 108 8.65 -9.07 -10.66
N ARG A 109 8.02 -9.71 -11.66
CA ARG A 109 6.55 -9.68 -11.80
C ARG A 109 5.87 -10.28 -10.57
N LYS A 110 6.38 -11.43 -10.11
CA LYS A 110 5.85 -12.11 -8.94
C LYS A 110 6.02 -11.26 -7.68
N ALA A 111 7.18 -10.62 -7.52
CA ALA A 111 7.43 -9.70 -6.41
C ALA A 111 6.42 -8.55 -6.41
N ASN A 112 6.20 -7.91 -7.56
CA ASN A 112 5.23 -6.82 -7.68
C ASN A 112 3.81 -7.27 -7.33
N ARG A 113 3.41 -8.46 -7.77
CA ARG A 113 2.10 -9.03 -7.42
C ARG A 113 1.96 -9.28 -5.93
N LYS A 114 3.01 -9.83 -5.30
CA LYS A 114 3.01 -10.09 -3.85
C LYS A 114 2.94 -8.80 -3.04
N VAL A 115 3.64 -7.77 -3.48
CA VAL A 115 3.56 -6.45 -2.84
C VAL A 115 2.15 -5.88 -2.99
N ALA A 116 1.56 -5.96 -4.17
CA ALA A 116 0.19 -5.48 -4.41
C ALA A 116 -0.84 -6.21 -3.54
N GLU A 117 -0.74 -7.53 -3.43
CA GLU A 117 -1.62 -8.32 -2.56
C GLU A 117 -1.49 -7.92 -1.10
N MET A 118 -0.27 -7.73 -0.64
CA MET A 118 0.00 -7.31 0.74
C MET A 118 -0.60 -5.94 1.01
N VAL A 119 -0.38 -4.98 0.13
CA VAL A 119 -0.89 -3.62 0.30
C VAL A 119 -2.41 -3.60 0.26
N GLN A 120 -3.02 -4.34 -0.65
CA GLN A 120 -4.49 -4.44 -0.73
C GLN A 120 -5.08 -4.96 0.56
N LYS A 121 -4.48 -5.99 1.12
CA LYS A 121 -4.93 -6.58 2.38
C LYS A 121 -4.81 -5.59 3.54
N GLU A 122 -3.65 -4.94 3.66
CA GLU A 122 -3.39 -3.98 4.74
C GLU A 122 -4.27 -2.73 4.60
N ALA A 123 -4.40 -2.21 3.39
CA ALA A 123 -5.22 -1.02 3.12
C ALA A 123 -6.69 -1.29 3.40
N SER A 124 -7.21 -2.43 2.98
CA SER A 124 -8.61 -2.82 3.23
C SER A 124 -8.89 -2.97 4.71
N ALA A 125 -7.97 -3.59 5.46
CA ALA A 125 -8.11 -3.72 6.90
C ALA A 125 -8.09 -2.36 7.61
N THR A 126 -7.22 -1.46 7.17
CA THR A 126 -7.11 -0.11 7.73
C THR A 126 -8.35 0.73 7.42
N LEU A 127 -8.86 0.63 6.20
CA LEU A 127 -10.08 1.33 5.81
C LEU A 127 -11.26 0.94 6.70
N LYS A 128 -11.40 -0.34 7.00
CA LYS A 128 -12.46 -0.82 7.92
C LYS A 128 -12.31 -0.22 9.32
N LYS A 129 -11.09 -0.16 9.84
CA LYS A 129 -10.82 0.41 11.16
C LYS A 129 -11.12 1.91 11.22
N VAL A 130 -10.68 2.64 10.19
CA VAL A 130 -10.93 4.08 10.10
C VAL A 130 -12.43 4.37 9.95
N LEU A 131 -13.12 3.59 9.13
CA LEU A 131 -14.56 3.71 8.96
C LEU A 131 -15.31 3.44 10.26
N TYR A 132 -14.86 2.44 11.03
CA TYR A 132 -15.44 2.13 12.34
C TYR A 132 -15.30 3.33 13.29
N GLU A 133 -14.13 3.94 13.37
CA GLU A 133 -13.89 5.11 14.21
C GLU A 133 -14.76 6.29 13.80
N LEU A 134 -14.87 6.55 12.49
CA LEU A 134 -15.72 7.61 11.97
C LEU A 134 -17.19 7.36 12.29
N SER A 135 -17.67 6.13 12.12
CA SER A 135 -19.04 5.74 12.43
C SER A 135 -19.37 5.95 13.90
N ASN A 136 -18.46 5.58 14.80
CA ASN A 136 -18.63 5.80 16.24
C ASN A 136 -18.68 7.29 16.58
N GLN A 137 -17.85 8.08 15.94
CA GLN A 137 -17.84 9.53 16.14
C GLN A 137 -19.19 10.14 15.72
N MET A 138 -19.71 9.75 14.58
CA MET A 138 -20.99 10.21 14.08
C MET A 138 -22.14 9.78 15.00
N LYS A 139 -22.14 8.53 15.46
CA LYS A 139 -23.14 8.00 16.39
C LYS A 139 -23.16 8.80 17.69
N ASN A 140 -21.98 9.12 18.24
CA ASN A 140 -21.88 9.90 19.47
C ASN A 140 -22.39 11.34 19.28
N SER A 141 -22.15 11.92 18.11
CA SER A 141 -22.66 13.26 17.78
C SER A 141 -24.18 13.28 17.70
N TYR A 142 -24.79 12.28 17.09
CA TYR A 142 -26.26 12.15 17.06
C TYR A 142 -26.84 11.95 18.45
N ALA A 143 -26.23 11.12 19.27
CA ALA A 143 -26.68 10.90 20.65
C ALA A 143 -26.64 12.19 21.48
N ARG A 144 -25.64 13.05 21.27
CA ARG A 144 -25.55 14.36 21.95
C ARG A 144 -26.63 15.32 21.47
N SER A 145 -26.94 15.32 20.20
CA SER A 145 -27.95 16.24 19.65
C SER A 145 -29.38 15.87 20.04
N ASP A 146 -29.61 14.64 20.43
CA ASP A 146 -30.91 14.14 20.85
C ASP A 146 -31.22 14.41 22.33
N VAL A 147 -30.29 14.99 23.04
CA VAL A 147 -30.45 15.28 24.50
C VAL A 147 -31.06 16.64 24.76
#